data_5419c717ff74fee8ebd28b1565a26528
#
_entry.id   5419c717ff74fee8ebd28b1565a26528
#
_cell.length_a   1.000
_cell.length_b   1.000
_cell.length_c   1.000
_cell.angle_alpha   90.00
_cell.angle_beta   90.00
_cell.angle_gamma   90.00
#
_symmetry.space_group_name_H-M   'P 1'
#
loop_
_entity.id
_entity.type
_entity.pdbx_description
1 polymer ?
#
loop_
_entity_poly.entity_id
_entity_poly.type
_entity_poly.pdbx_seq_one_letter_code
_entity_poly.pdbx_strand_id
1 'polypeptide(L)'
;KILAINAGSREDRKGSLLEPNRYIKCSKPDCPYVISLSSDTCPFCATKQPELGKDAAEGDDSDNDGMPDLFEQRYSFLNPYNPADATQDYDNDGFLNVEEYRAGTQLDDPDSFPPLGNLLRFTRIFRRPLPIVLRSVDEGRTDDKAKWDVSVNVWDNTRRRNVTRTIRVGDKINDFEILDIIREGTGAAAVYQVDICPAGQKDDVYRLTQGKPELNKTTTVQMVYLASRQREHARTILQRFTMFRNVGDEFPLSKRKSTGPIVEHYRLKA
;
A
#
# COMPACT_ATOMS: atom_id res chain seq x y z
N LYS A 1 -38.70 -3.67 19.96
CA LYS A 1 -38.84 -4.58 21.14
C LYS A 1 -38.61 -6.08 20.80
N ILE A 2 -38.44 -6.43 19.57
CA ILE A 2 -38.19 -7.83 19.12
C ILE A 2 -36.68 -8.16 19.06
N LEU A 3 -35.83 -7.15 18.98
CA LEU A 3 -34.36 -7.31 18.89
C LEU A 3 -33.70 -7.79 20.20
N ALA A 4 -34.42 -7.82 21.33
CA ALA A 4 -33.84 -8.21 22.61
C ALA A 4 -33.84 -9.73 22.88
N ILE A 5 -34.44 -10.54 22.03
CA ILE A 5 -34.59 -11.98 22.28
C ILE A 5 -33.44 -12.82 21.70
N ASN A 6 -32.58 -12.25 20.85
CA ASN A 6 -31.52 -12.99 20.16
C ASN A 6 -30.09 -12.76 20.66
N ALA A 7 -29.93 -12.22 21.86
CA ALA A 7 -28.61 -12.03 22.48
C ALA A 7 -28.12 -13.26 23.27
N GLY A 8 -28.34 -14.47 22.75
CA GLY A 8 -27.76 -15.69 23.29
C GLY A 8 -26.43 -16.02 22.59
N SER A 9 -25.45 -16.47 23.37
CA SER A 9 -24.15 -16.89 22.83
C SER A 9 -24.31 -18.03 21.81
N ARG A 10 -23.33 -18.18 20.94
CA ARG A 10 -23.32 -19.22 19.87
C ARG A 10 -23.52 -20.65 20.38
N GLU A 11 -23.22 -20.91 21.66
CA GLU A 11 -23.34 -22.23 22.29
C GLU A 11 -24.76 -22.56 22.75
N ASP A 12 -25.59 -21.56 23.06
CA ASP A 12 -26.95 -21.73 23.55
C ASP A 12 -27.98 -22.10 22.46
N ARG A 13 -27.56 -22.16 21.18
CA ARG A 13 -28.44 -22.42 20.03
C ARG A 13 -28.73 -23.91 19.77
N LYS A 14 -28.05 -24.80 20.44
CA LYS A 14 -28.34 -26.21 20.38
C LYS A 14 -29.52 -26.54 21.30
N GLY A 15 -30.74 -26.43 20.77
CA GLY A 15 -31.96 -26.81 21.47
C GLY A 15 -33.01 -25.68 21.59
N SER A 16 -32.81 -24.54 20.97
CA SER A 16 -33.84 -23.48 20.89
C SER A 16 -35.00 -23.95 20.01
N LEU A 17 -36.20 -23.95 20.58
CA LEU A 17 -37.48 -24.18 19.87
C LEU A 17 -37.82 -23.11 18.84
N LEU A 18 -37.06 -22.00 18.82
CA LEU A 18 -37.19 -20.93 17.85
C LEU A 18 -36.04 -21.05 16.85
N GLU A 19 -36.38 -21.43 15.62
CA GLU A 19 -35.45 -21.26 14.50
C GLU A 19 -34.97 -19.81 14.49
N PRO A 20 -33.68 -19.55 14.32
CA PRO A 20 -33.21 -18.18 14.19
C PRO A 20 -33.91 -17.55 13.01
N ASN A 21 -34.84 -16.63 13.26
CA ASN A 21 -35.47 -15.84 12.20
C ASN A 21 -34.35 -15.13 11.44
N ARG A 22 -34.10 -15.58 10.23
CA ARG A 22 -33.16 -14.91 9.35
C ARG A 22 -33.86 -13.70 8.75
N TYR A 23 -33.23 -12.54 8.85
CA TYR A 23 -33.73 -11.28 8.31
C TYR A 23 -32.78 -10.79 7.24
N ILE A 24 -33.34 -10.27 6.15
CA ILE A 24 -32.61 -9.63 5.05
C ILE A 24 -33.17 -8.24 4.82
N LYS A 25 -32.35 -7.36 4.25
CA LYS A 25 -32.82 -6.09 3.74
C LYS A 25 -33.68 -6.33 2.50
N CYS A 26 -34.74 -5.53 2.35
CA CYS A 26 -35.58 -5.61 1.13
C CYS A 26 -34.73 -5.41 -0.12
N SER A 27 -34.94 -6.20 -1.16
CA SER A 27 -34.22 -6.14 -2.46
C SER A 27 -34.46 -4.85 -3.23
N LYS A 28 -35.49 -4.06 -2.87
CA LYS A 28 -35.71 -2.74 -3.46
C LYS A 28 -34.73 -1.72 -2.84
N PRO A 29 -33.88 -1.04 -3.64
CA PRO A 29 -32.85 -0.13 -3.12
C PRO A 29 -33.34 0.98 -2.21
N ASP A 30 -34.55 1.50 -2.51
CA ASP A 30 -35.16 2.62 -1.76
C ASP A 30 -35.99 2.17 -0.55
N CYS A 31 -36.03 0.86 -0.27
CA CYS A 31 -36.79 0.33 0.86
C CYS A 31 -35.84 0.10 2.05
N PRO A 32 -36.00 0.86 3.16
CA PRO A 32 -35.06 0.77 4.27
C PRO A 32 -35.35 -0.40 5.22
N TYR A 33 -36.36 -1.22 4.94
CA TYR A 33 -36.84 -2.21 5.90
C TYR A 33 -36.13 -3.55 5.76
N VAL A 34 -35.88 -4.14 6.92
CA VAL A 34 -35.43 -5.51 7.08
C VAL A 34 -36.65 -6.42 7.21
N ILE A 35 -36.66 -7.49 6.44
CA ILE A 35 -37.79 -8.44 6.36
C ILE A 35 -37.31 -9.86 6.67
N SER A 36 -38.24 -10.77 6.95
CA SER A 36 -37.87 -12.17 7.12
C SER A 36 -37.33 -12.74 5.80
N LEU A 37 -36.28 -13.54 5.87
CA LEU A 37 -35.74 -14.26 4.73
C LEU A 37 -36.78 -15.17 4.03
N SER A 38 -37.76 -15.66 4.79
CA SER A 38 -38.86 -16.48 4.28
C SER A 38 -40.01 -15.68 3.64
N SER A 39 -39.89 -14.36 3.55
CA SER A 39 -40.97 -13.52 3.01
C SER A 39 -40.86 -13.42 1.50
N ASP A 40 -41.80 -13.97 0.76
CA ASP A 40 -41.88 -13.87 -0.71
C ASP A 40 -42.12 -12.45 -1.20
N THR A 41 -42.62 -11.58 -0.33
CA THR A 41 -42.97 -10.21 -0.65
C THR A 41 -42.68 -9.31 0.55
N CYS A 42 -42.06 -8.16 0.29
CA CYS A 42 -41.80 -7.17 1.35
C CYS A 42 -43.14 -6.62 1.88
N PRO A 43 -43.46 -6.74 3.17
CA PRO A 43 -44.71 -6.25 3.74
C PRO A 43 -44.85 -4.72 3.74
N PHE A 44 -43.75 -3.99 3.51
CA PHE A 44 -43.73 -2.53 3.57
C PHE A 44 -43.84 -1.88 2.19
N CYS A 45 -43.22 -2.46 1.15
CA CYS A 45 -43.22 -1.87 -0.19
C CYS A 45 -43.85 -2.78 -1.26
N ALA A 46 -44.38 -3.91 -0.88
CA ALA A 46 -45.00 -4.94 -1.74
C ALA A 46 -44.11 -5.44 -2.90
N THR A 47 -42.82 -5.21 -2.83
CA THR A 47 -41.87 -5.75 -3.83
C THR A 47 -41.72 -7.23 -3.58
N LYS A 48 -41.89 -8.04 -4.64
CA LYS A 48 -41.60 -9.48 -4.60
C LYS A 48 -40.11 -9.66 -4.34
N GLN A 49 -39.79 -10.44 -3.34
CA GLN A 49 -38.41 -10.75 -3.02
C GLN A 49 -37.93 -11.89 -3.94
N PRO A 50 -36.68 -11.87 -4.36
CA PRO A 50 -36.10 -13.02 -5.04
C PRO A 50 -36.23 -14.26 -4.15
N GLU A 51 -36.56 -15.39 -4.73
CA GLU A 51 -36.50 -16.67 -4.01
C GLU A 51 -35.02 -16.94 -3.73
N LEU A 52 -34.59 -16.65 -2.49
CA LEU A 52 -33.34 -17.21 -1.99
C LEU A 52 -33.54 -18.70 -2.03
N GLY A 53 -32.81 -19.37 -2.92
CA GLY A 53 -32.91 -20.81 -3.12
C GLY A 53 -32.90 -21.50 -1.77
N LYS A 54 -33.91 -22.30 -1.50
CA LYS A 54 -33.95 -23.19 -0.31
C LYS A 54 -32.74 -24.10 -0.25
N ASP A 55 -31.98 -24.13 -1.33
CA ASP A 55 -30.79 -24.91 -1.61
C ASP A 55 -29.58 -24.07 -1.96
N ALA A 56 -29.44 -22.83 -1.40
CA ALA A 56 -28.23 -22.05 -1.58
C ALA A 56 -27.05 -22.89 -1.14
N ALA A 57 -26.29 -23.39 -2.11
CA ALA A 57 -25.10 -24.17 -1.85
C ALA A 57 -24.07 -23.29 -1.13
N GLU A 58 -23.27 -23.90 -0.29
CA GLU A 58 -22.15 -23.21 0.34
C GLU A 58 -21.23 -22.71 -0.79
N GLY A 59 -21.30 -21.40 -1.09
CA GLY A 59 -20.53 -20.77 -2.18
C GLY A 59 -21.37 -20.04 -3.24
N ASP A 60 -22.72 -20.08 -3.19
CA ASP A 60 -23.55 -19.23 -4.07
C ASP A 60 -23.34 -17.74 -3.73
N ASP A 61 -23.08 -16.93 -4.76
CA ASP A 61 -22.87 -15.49 -4.71
C ASP A 61 -23.75 -14.90 -5.80
N SER A 62 -24.96 -14.47 -5.40
CA SER A 62 -26.04 -14.12 -6.34
C SER A 62 -25.82 -12.83 -7.09
N ASP A 63 -25.06 -11.90 -6.52
CA ASP A 63 -24.75 -10.59 -7.12
C ASP A 63 -23.30 -10.48 -7.61
N ASN A 64 -22.49 -11.52 -7.38
CA ASN A 64 -21.10 -11.65 -7.80
C ASN A 64 -20.18 -10.57 -7.24
N ASP A 65 -20.36 -10.21 -5.98
CA ASP A 65 -19.53 -9.21 -5.29
C ASP A 65 -18.32 -9.81 -4.55
N GLY A 66 -18.28 -11.12 -4.44
CA GLY A 66 -17.21 -11.89 -3.82
C GLY A 66 -17.48 -12.26 -2.36
N MET A 67 -18.72 -12.06 -1.89
CA MET A 67 -19.23 -12.55 -0.61
C MET A 67 -20.37 -13.55 -0.86
N PRO A 68 -20.32 -14.76 -0.30
CA PRO A 68 -21.42 -15.73 -0.49
C PRO A 68 -22.72 -15.30 0.18
N ASP A 69 -23.85 -15.61 -0.44
CA ASP A 69 -25.20 -15.32 0.07
C ASP A 69 -25.38 -15.72 1.53
N LEU A 70 -24.91 -16.91 1.90
CA LEU A 70 -24.99 -17.42 3.28
C LEU A 70 -24.15 -16.64 4.28
N PHE A 71 -23.07 -16.02 3.83
CA PHE A 71 -22.28 -15.13 4.68
C PHE A 71 -23.01 -13.82 4.89
N GLU A 72 -23.51 -13.19 3.83
CA GLU A 72 -24.20 -11.91 3.87
C GLU A 72 -25.46 -11.96 4.73
N GLN A 73 -26.19 -13.05 4.67
CA GLN A 73 -27.38 -13.28 5.53
C GLN A 73 -27.11 -13.23 7.03
N ARG A 74 -25.85 -13.30 7.46
CA ARG A 74 -25.48 -13.16 8.88
C ARG A 74 -25.52 -11.73 9.36
N TYR A 75 -25.43 -10.78 8.43
CA TYR A 75 -25.37 -9.34 8.71
C TYR A 75 -26.61 -8.64 8.17
N SER A 76 -27.28 -7.87 9.00
CA SER A 76 -28.52 -7.17 8.61
C SER A 76 -28.30 -6.01 7.64
N PHE A 77 -27.06 -5.59 7.47
CA PHE A 77 -26.65 -4.49 6.60
C PHE A 77 -26.11 -4.96 5.22
N LEU A 78 -25.94 -6.26 5.04
CA LEU A 78 -25.60 -6.88 3.75
C LEU A 78 -26.85 -7.43 3.06
N ASN A 79 -26.79 -7.48 1.74
CA ASN A 79 -27.89 -8.00 0.92
C ASN A 79 -27.35 -8.79 -0.26
N PRO A 80 -27.59 -10.13 -0.34
CA PRO A 80 -27.11 -11.04 -1.38
C PRO A 80 -27.42 -10.66 -2.84
N TYR A 81 -28.16 -9.57 -3.06
CA TYR A 81 -28.53 -9.06 -4.39
C TYR A 81 -28.07 -7.63 -4.63
N ASN A 82 -27.17 -7.11 -3.81
CA ASN A 82 -26.70 -5.73 -3.90
C ASN A 82 -25.16 -5.67 -3.87
N PRO A 83 -24.49 -5.76 -5.01
CA PRO A 83 -23.02 -5.81 -5.07
C PRO A 83 -22.34 -4.53 -4.55
N ALA A 84 -23.11 -3.49 -4.23
CA ALA A 84 -22.54 -2.23 -3.74
C ALA A 84 -22.15 -2.29 -2.26
N ASP A 85 -22.71 -3.18 -1.47
CA ASP A 85 -22.41 -3.26 -0.03
C ASP A 85 -21.06 -3.93 0.26
N ALA A 86 -20.56 -4.81 -0.61
CA ALA A 86 -19.19 -5.31 -0.57
C ALA A 86 -18.16 -4.21 -0.56
N THR A 87 -18.44 -3.10 -1.25
CA THR A 87 -17.55 -1.94 -1.36
C THR A 87 -17.80 -0.88 -0.29
N GLN A 88 -18.69 -1.14 0.65
CA GLN A 88 -18.90 -0.31 1.82
C GLN A 88 -17.94 -0.71 2.94
N ASP A 89 -17.79 0.19 3.88
CA ASP A 89 -17.03 0.06 5.11
C ASP A 89 -18.04 0.36 6.24
N TYR A 90 -18.61 -0.70 6.81
CA TYR A 90 -19.76 -0.57 7.70
C TYR A 90 -19.37 0.01 9.06
N ASP A 91 -18.31 -0.49 9.66
CA ASP A 91 -17.83 -0.06 10.98
C ASP A 91 -16.90 1.17 10.94
N ASN A 92 -16.55 1.62 9.70
CA ASN A 92 -15.69 2.76 9.40
C ASN A 92 -14.24 2.58 9.89
N ASP A 93 -13.73 1.39 9.83
CA ASP A 93 -12.38 1.05 10.23
C ASP A 93 -11.34 1.27 9.10
N GLY A 94 -11.78 1.47 7.87
CA GLY A 94 -10.95 1.75 6.69
C GLY A 94 -10.82 0.57 5.72
N PHE A 95 -11.31 -0.61 6.10
CA PHE A 95 -11.40 -1.76 5.22
C PHE A 95 -12.81 -1.89 4.63
N LEU A 96 -12.93 -2.52 3.47
CA LEU A 96 -14.21 -2.79 2.85
C LEU A 96 -14.79 -4.09 3.40
N ASN A 97 -16.11 -4.22 3.43
CA ASN A 97 -16.78 -5.43 3.88
C ASN A 97 -16.22 -6.70 3.19
N VAL A 98 -15.97 -6.64 1.87
CA VAL A 98 -15.39 -7.77 1.13
C VAL A 98 -13.92 -8.03 1.47
N GLU A 99 -13.16 -7.01 1.84
CA GLU A 99 -11.76 -7.19 2.28
C GLU A 99 -11.71 -7.88 3.64
N GLU A 100 -12.61 -7.54 4.53
CA GLU A 100 -12.76 -8.17 5.84
C GLU A 100 -13.27 -9.60 5.74
N TYR A 101 -14.29 -9.84 4.91
CA TYR A 101 -14.75 -11.19 4.61
C TYR A 101 -13.60 -12.10 4.18
N ARG A 102 -12.78 -11.65 3.21
CA ARG A 102 -11.63 -12.43 2.71
C ARG A 102 -10.55 -12.65 3.76
N ALA A 103 -10.41 -11.73 4.69
CA ALA A 103 -9.47 -11.83 5.79
C ALA A 103 -10.01 -12.63 6.99
N GLY A 104 -11.33 -12.86 7.03
CA GLY A 104 -12.00 -13.55 8.15
C GLY A 104 -12.12 -12.66 9.39
N THR A 105 -12.15 -11.34 9.22
CA THR A 105 -12.39 -10.35 10.29
C THR A 105 -13.88 -10.04 10.43
N GLN A 106 -14.28 -9.31 11.47
CA GLN A 106 -15.67 -8.97 11.73
C GLN A 106 -16.00 -7.62 11.08
N LEU A 107 -17.07 -7.57 10.30
CA LEU A 107 -17.49 -6.40 9.51
C LEU A 107 -18.18 -5.32 10.33
N ASP A 108 -18.49 -5.59 11.60
CA ASP A 108 -19.22 -4.70 12.51
C ASP A 108 -18.41 -4.32 13.77
N ASP A 109 -17.13 -4.69 13.80
CA ASP A 109 -16.21 -4.38 14.89
C ASP A 109 -14.98 -3.59 14.37
N PRO A 110 -14.90 -2.28 14.62
CA PRO A 110 -13.82 -1.43 14.13
C PRO A 110 -12.44 -1.78 14.72
N ASP A 111 -12.40 -2.67 15.70
CA ASP A 111 -11.15 -3.20 16.26
C ASP A 111 -10.73 -4.55 15.67
N SER A 112 -11.56 -5.14 14.79
CA SER A 112 -11.32 -6.40 14.10
C SER A 112 -11.06 -6.13 12.61
N PHE A 113 -9.83 -5.95 12.20
CA PHE A 113 -9.48 -5.57 10.83
C PHE A 113 -8.36 -6.44 10.24
N PRO A 114 -8.30 -6.53 8.90
CA PRO A 114 -7.20 -7.19 8.19
C PRO A 114 -5.84 -6.56 8.50
N PRO A 115 -4.71 -7.25 8.20
CA PRO A 115 -3.38 -6.68 8.34
C PRO A 115 -3.25 -5.32 7.64
N LEU A 116 -2.61 -4.35 8.30
CA LEU A 116 -2.48 -2.97 7.79
C LEU A 116 -1.78 -2.89 6.43
N GLY A 117 -0.96 -3.89 6.10
CA GLY A 117 -0.35 -4.02 4.79
C GLY A 117 -1.34 -4.06 3.62
N ASN A 118 -2.58 -4.51 3.87
CA ASN A 118 -3.63 -4.53 2.86
C ASN A 118 -4.10 -3.12 2.44
N LEU A 119 -3.80 -2.11 3.23
CA LEU A 119 -4.04 -0.69 2.88
C LEU A 119 -2.90 -0.08 2.05
N LEU A 120 -1.82 -0.83 1.79
CA LEU A 120 -0.74 -0.36 0.94
C LEU A 120 -1.07 -0.58 -0.54
N ARG A 121 -0.79 0.43 -1.34
CA ARG A 121 -0.87 0.35 -2.81
C ARG A 121 0.47 0.75 -3.39
N PHE A 122 1.08 -0.15 -4.15
CA PHE A 122 2.31 0.13 -4.89
C PHE A 122 1.97 0.95 -6.12
N THR A 123 2.61 2.11 -6.26
CA THR A 123 2.33 3.03 -7.36
C THR A 123 3.46 3.11 -8.37
N ARG A 124 4.70 3.00 -7.92
CA ARG A 124 5.87 3.09 -8.79
C ARG A 124 7.08 2.38 -8.20
N ILE A 125 7.86 1.76 -9.08
CA ILE A 125 9.17 1.19 -8.77
C ILE A 125 10.20 1.90 -9.64
N PHE A 126 11.28 2.41 -9.04
CA PHE A 126 12.31 3.13 -9.77
C PHE A 126 13.65 3.12 -9.01
N ARG A 127 14.71 3.47 -9.73
CA ARG A 127 16.01 3.74 -9.13
C ARG A 127 16.25 5.25 -9.16
N ARG A 128 16.67 5.79 -8.04
CA ARG A 128 17.00 7.21 -7.96
C ARG A 128 18.35 7.47 -8.62
N PRO A 129 18.54 8.57 -9.32
CA PRO A 129 19.86 8.96 -9.78
C PRO A 129 20.77 9.23 -8.58
N LEU A 130 22.03 8.91 -8.72
CA LEU A 130 23.04 9.31 -7.73
C LEU A 130 23.10 10.85 -7.65
N PRO A 131 23.36 11.39 -6.44
CA PRO A 131 23.46 12.84 -6.24
C PRO A 131 24.81 13.42 -6.75
N ILE A 132 25.47 12.70 -7.65
CA ILE A 132 26.77 13.04 -8.22
C ILE A 132 26.78 12.73 -9.72
N VAL A 133 27.27 13.66 -10.54
CA VAL A 133 27.38 13.51 -12.00
C VAL A 133 28.76 13.97 -12.43
N LEU A 134 29.47 13.14 -13.17
CA LEU A 134 30.78 13.49 -13.75
C LEU A 134 30.59 14.53 -14.85
N ARG A 135 31.31 15.66 -14.74
CA ARG A 135 31.34 16.71 -15.76
C ARG A 135 32.52 16.58 -16.70
N SER A 136 33.71 16.55 -16.16
CA SER A 136 34.96 16.46 -16.94
C SER A 136 36.08 15.92 -16.08
N VAL A 137 37.10 15.41 -16.76
CA VAL A 137 38.38 15.09 -16.15
C VAL A 137 39.44 15.93 -16.86
N ASP A 138 40.34 16.54 -16.09
CA ASP A 138 41.48 17.28 -16.60
C ASP A 138 42.74 16.52 -16.18
N GLU A 139 43.48 16.03 -17.17
CA GLU A 139 44.72 15.25 -17.00
C GLU A 139 45.91 16.15 -16.62
N GLY A 140 45.75 17.47 -16.82
CA GLY A 140 46.85 18.40 -16.65
C GLY A 140 48.01 18.08 -17.59
N ARG A 141 49.22 18.04 -17.03
CA ARG A 141 50.48 17.72 -17.78
C ARG A 141 51.14 16.44 -17.27
N THR A 142 50.38 15.50 -16.71
CA THR A 142 50.92 14.31 -16.07
C THR A 142 50.12 13.07 -16.41
N ASP A 143 50.79 11.95 -16.59
CA ASP A 143 50.14 10.64 -16.76
C ASP A 143 49.73 10.00 -15.42
N ASP A 144 50.04 10.64 -14.29
CA ASP A 144 49.69 10.17 -12.99
C ASP A 144 48.22 10.52 -12.67
N LYS A 145 47.36 9.53 -12.76
CA LYS A 145 45.92 9.65 -12.53
C LYS A 145 45.56 10.24 -11.16
N ALA A 146 46.41 10.02 -10.15
CA ALA A 146 46.18 10.56 -8.81
C ALA A 146 46.25 12.11 -8.76
N LYS A 147 46.83 12.71 -9.78
CA LYS A 147 46.97 14.18 -9.94
C LYS A 147 45.94 14.78 -10.89
N TRP A 148 45.11 13.97 -11.50
CA TRP A 148 44.08 14.46 -12.41
C TRP A 148 42.94 15.10 -11.65
N ASP A 149 42.46 16.22 -12.16
CA ASP A 149 41.35 16.95 -11.57
C ASP A 149 40.00 16.46 -12.13
N VAL A 150 39.18 15.87 -11.28
CA VAL A 150 37.85 15.38 -11.62
C VAL A 150 36.81 16.42 -11.23
N SER A 151 36.13 17.00 -12.18
CA SER A 151 35.01 17.92 -11.95
C SER A 151 33.70 17.18 -11.90
N VAL A 152 32.98 17.28 -10.79
CA VAL A 152 31.68 16.65 -10.60
C VAL A 152 30.63 17.67 -10.18
N ASN A 153 29.40 17.47 -10.60
CA ASN A 153 28.24 18.15 -10.07
C ASN A 153 27.64 17.34 -8.92
N VAL A 154 27.48 17.97 -7.78
CA VAL A 154 26.85 17.38 -6.62
C VAL A 154 25.72 18.26 -6.09
N TRP A 155 24.71 17.62 -5.52
CA TRP A 155 23.63 18.35 -4.87
C TRP A 155 24.12 18.89 -3.52
N ASP A 156 24.01 20.21 -3.34
CA ASP A 156 24.30 20.90 -2.07
C ASP A 156 22.99 21.08 -1.29
N ASN A 157 22.83 20.32 -0.20
CA ASN A 157 21.62 20.34 0.62
C ASN A 157 21.38 21.71 1.29
N THR A 158 22.46 22.45 1.61
CA THR A 158 22.37 23.75 2.25
C THR A 158 21.89 24.82 1.27
N ARG A 159 22.45 24.81 0.07
CA ARG A 159 22.12 25.78 -0.98
C ARG A 159 20.97 25.36 -1.88
N ARG A 160 20.47 24.12 -1.72
CA ARG A 160 19.39 23.52 -2.52
C ARG A 160 19.62 23.63 -4.04
N ARG A 161 20.85 23.43 -4.48
CA ARG A 161 21.26 23.48 -5.89
C ARG A 161 22.43 22.57 -6.18
N ASN A 162 22.61 22.27 -7.47
CA ASN A 162 23.84 21.60 -7.91
C ASN A 162 25.01 22.57 -7.88
N VAL A 163 26.12 22.11 -7.34
CA VAL A 163 27.41 22.83 -7.31
C VAL A 163 28.48 21.96 -7.96
N THR A 164 29.39 22.59 -8.72
CA THR A 164 30.55 21.90 -9.26
C THR A 164 31.65 21.87 -8.21
N ARG A 165 32.25 20.70 -8.03
CA ARG A 165 33.41 20.46 -7.17
C ARG A 165 34.51 19.80 -7.98
N THR A 166 35.75 20.18 -7.73
CA THR A 166 36.95 19.53 -8.28
C THR A 166 37.58 18.68 -7.18
N ILE A 167 37.83 17.43 -7.48
CA ILE A 167 38.31 16.41 -6.54
C ILE A 167 39.27 15.48 -7.27
N ARG A 168 40.00 14.64 -6.55
CA ARG A 168 41.00 13.68 -7.07
C ARG A 168 40.73 12.27 -6.60
N VAL A 169 41.44 11.32 -7.16
CA VAL A 169 41.41 9.93 -6.70
C VAL A 169 41.77 9.87 -5.20
N GLY A 170 40.95 9.14 -4.43
CA GLY A 170 41.06 9.04 -2.97
C GLY A 170 40.33 10.13 -2.20
N ASP A 171 39.86 11.20 -2.85
CA ASP A 171 39.07 12.21 -2.17
C ASP A 171 37.63 11.73 -1.90
N LYS A 172 37.06 12.28 -0.84
CA LYS A 172 35.66 12.04 -0.46
C LYS A 172 34.79 13.25 -0.79
N ILE A 173 33.63 12.98 -1.36
CA ILE A 173 32.63 13.99 -1.61
C ILE A 173 31.24 13.48 -1.22
N ASN A 174 30.57 14.21 -0.34
CA ASN A 174 29.38 13.72 0.34
C ASN A 174 29.68 12.32 0.95
N ASP A 175 28.88 11.32 0.60
CA ASP A 175 29.01 9.96 1.07
C ASP A 175 29.78 9.04 0.10
N PHE A 176 30.51 9.61 -0.88
CA PHE A 176 31.25 8.86 -1.90
C PHE A 176 32.74 9.13 -1.88
N GLU A 177 33.53 8.12 -2.24
CA GLU A 177 35.00 8.16 -2.42
C GLU A 177 35.32 7.82 -3.86
N ILE A 178 36.26 8.54 -4.48
CA ILE A 178 36.76 8.26 -5.83
C ILE A 178 37.80 7.17 -5.77
N LEU A 179 37.58 6.08 -6.52
CA LEU A 179 38.47 4.92 -6.54
C LEU A 179 39.48 4.99 -7.68
N ASP A 180 39.02 5.19 -8.92
CA ASP A 180 39.88 5.20 -10.11
C ASP A 180 39.25 6.04 -11.23
N ILE A 181 40.11 6.43 -12.18
CA ILE A 181 39.73 7.10 -13.41
C ILE A 181 40.09 6.20 -14.60
N ILE A 182 39.10 5.91 -15.44
CA ILE A 182 39.28 5.10 -16.64
C ILE A 182 39.23 6.04 -17.85
N ARG A 183 40.22 5.96 -18.69
CA ARG A 183 40.27 6.68 -19.96
C ARG A 183 40.09 5.70 -21.10
N GLU A 184 39.13 5.95 -21.97
CA GLU A 184 38.92 5.22 -23.19
C GLU A 184 39.17 6.12 -24.40
N GLY A 185 40.03 5.69 -25.29
CA GLY A 185 40.44 6.46 -26.48
C GLY A 185 41.63 7.40 -26.26
N THR A 186 41.98 8.15 -27.29
CA THR A 186 43.14 9.03 -27.30
C THR A 186 42.76 10.41 -27.88
N GLY A 187 43.51 11.42 -27.45
CA GLY A 187 43.32 12.82 -27.92
C GLY A 187 41.97 13.40 -27.54
N ALA A 188 41.44 14.27 -28.41
CA ALA A 188 40.19 15.00 -28.16
C ALA A 188 38.92 14.12 -28.13
N ALA A 189 39.03 12.87 -28.56
CA ALA A 189 37.93 11.90 -28.56
C ALA A 189 37.96 10.99 -27.29
N ALA A 190 38.86 11.23 -26.36
CA ALA A 190 38.92 10.46 -25.12
C ALA A 190 37.66 10.61 -24.32
N VAL A 191 37.09 9.48 -23.89
CA VAL A 191 35.95 9.41 -22.97
C VAL A 191 36.46 8.99 -21.60
N TYR A 192 36.01 9.72 -20.57
CA TYR A 192 36.40 9.42 -19.21
C TYR A 192 35.27 8.80 -18.45
N GLN A 193 35.60 7.79 -17.65
CA GLN A 193 34.74 7.18 -16.67
C GLN A 193 35.44 7.27 -15.30
N VAL A 194 34.67 7.40 -14.24
CA VAL A 194 35.20 7.52 -12.90
C VAL A 194 34.49 6.51 -12.02
N ASP A 195 35.25 5.63 -11.41
CA ASP A 195 34.74 4.65 -10.45
C ASP A 195 34.69 5.29 -9.07
N ILE A 196 33.50 5.24 -8.45
CA ILE A 196 33.25 5.74 -7.11
C ILE A 196 32.60 4.65 -6.26
N CYS A 197 32.74 4.72 -4.96
CA CYS A 197 32.02 3.86 -4.02
C CYS A 197 31.44 4.68 -2.86
N PRO A 198 30.38 4.18 -2.17
CA PRO A 198 29.98 4.73 -0.90
C PRO A 198 31.11 4.65 0.12
N ALA A 199 31.30 5.68 0.93
CA ALA A 199 32.38 5.75 1.89
C ALA A 199 32.36 4.54 2.84
N GLY A 200 33.46 3.79 2.82
CA GLY A 200 33.61 2.55 3.61
C GLY A 200 33.09 1.27 2.94
N GLN A 201 32.56 1.34 1.70
CA GLN A 201 32.02 0.18 0.98
C GLN A 201 32.71 0.03 -0.38
N LYS A 202 34.01 -0.33 -0.37
CA LYS A 202 34.84 -0.39 -1.58
C LYS A 202 34.38 -1.42 -2.62
N ASP A 203 33.59 -2.40 -2.20
CA ASP A 203 33.03 -3.44 -3.09
C ASP A 203 31.81 -2.97 -3.86
N ASP A 204 31.16 -1.87 -3.44
CA ASP A 204 29.97 -1.31 -4.12
C ASP A 204 30.34 -0.19 -5.07
N VAL A 205 30.93 -0.56 -6.22
CA VAL A 205 31.45 0.39 -7.21
C VAL A 205 30.36 0.86 -8.16
N TYR A 206 30.26 2.17 -8.33
CA TYR A 206 29.47 2.85 -9.38
C TYR A 206 30.41 3.47 -10.39
N ARG A 207 30.07 3.35 -11.68
CA ARG A 207 30.85 3.90 -12.79
C ARG A 207 30.17 5.12 -13.38
N LEU A 208 30.69 6.29 -13.07
CA LEU A 208 30.20 7.56 -13.60
C LEU A 208 30.71 7.74 -15.03
N THR A 209 29.82 8.02 -15.96
CA THR A 209 30.17 8.40 -17.33
C THR A 209 29.93 9.89 -17.51
N GLN A 210 30.82 10.56 -18.22
CA GLN A 210 30.78 12.01 -18.42
C GLN A 210 29.42 12.45 -18.99
N GLY A 211 28.79 13.42 -18.32
CA GLY A 211 27.53 14.03 -18.74
C GLY A 211 26.27 13.16 -18.52
N LYS A 212 26.41 11.92 -18.04
CA LYS A 212 25.28 11.03 -17.80
C LYS A 212 25.04 10.84 -16.31
N PRO A 213 23.77 10.92 -15.84
CA PRO A 213 23.44 10.55 -14.47
C PRO A 213 23.50 9.02 -14.32
N GLU A 214 24.19 8.56 -13.29
CA GLU A 214 24.21 7.14 -12.90
C GLU A 214 23.06 6.87 -11.90
N LEU A 215 22.50 5.66 -11.97
CA LEU A 215 21.40 5.28 -11.09
C LEU A 215 21.92 4.53 -9.87
N ASN A 216 21.32 4.79 -8.73
CA ASN A 216 21.54 4.00 -7.53
C ASN A 216 21.17 2.54 -7.79
N LYS A 217 21.98 1.58 -7.32
CA LYS A 217 21.69 0.14 -7.42
C LYS A 217 20.47 -0.24 -6.59
N THR A 218 20.19 0.51 -5.52
CA THR A 218 19.06 0.27 -4.65
C THR A 218 17.76 0.69 -5.34
N THR A 219 16.83 -0.24 -5.43
CA THR A 219 15.49 0.00 -5.96
C THR A 219 14.63 0.70 -4.92
N THR A 220 14.03 1.82 -5.28
CA THR A 220 13.07 2.54 -4.43
C THR A 220 11.65 2.24 -4.89
N VAL A 221 10.77 1.98 -3.94
CA VAL A 221 9.35 1.74 -4.16
C VAL A 221 8.56 2.92 -3.62
N GLN A 222 7.71 3.48 -4.44
CA GLN A 222 6.70 4.46 -4.03
C GLN A 222 5.42 3.72 -3.70
N MET A 223 4.90 3.96 -2.52
CA MET A 223 3.66 3.37 -2.02
C MET A 223 2.73 4.46 -1.53
N VAL A 224 1.43 4.17 -1.59
CA VAL A 224 0.39 4.98 -0.96
C VAL A 224 -0.25 4.14 0.13
N TYR A 225 -0.27 4.66 1.33
CA TYR A 225 -0.98 4.09 2.47
C TYR A 225 -2.33 4.79 2.63
N LEU A 226 -3.40 4.00 2.66
CA LEU A 226 -4.78 4.48 2.80
C LEU A 226 -5.17 4.42 4.28
N ALA A 227 -4.78 5.42 5.06
CA ALA A 227 -4.76 5.33 6.51
C ALA A 227 -6.11 5.42 7.22
N SER A 228 -7.13 5.99 6.62
CA SER A 228 -8.46 6.12 7.24
C SER A 228 -9.46 6.69 6.27
N ARG A 229 -10.71 6.28 6.42
CA ARG A 229 -11.87 6.94 5.84
C ARG A 229 -12.53 7.77 6.94
N GLN A 230 -12.28 9.07 6.98
CA GLN A 230 -13.06 9.96 7.83
C GLN A 230 -14.32 10.40 7.07
N ARG A 231 -15.48 10.26 7.71
CA ARG A 231 -16.73 10.86 7.22
C ARG A 231 -16.78 12.32 7.64
N GLU A 232 -16.52 13.23 6.73
CA GLU A 232 -16.90 14.62 6.88
C GLU A 232 -18.10 14.92 5.98
N HIS A 233 -19.23 15.35 6.59
CA HIS A 233 -20.43 15.81 5.87
C HIS A 233 -20.89 14.85 4.75
N ALA A 234 -21.09 13.58 5.06
CA ALA A 234 -21.55 12.53 4.15
C ALA A 234 -20.58 12.19 2.98
N ARG A 235 -19.34 12.65 3.01
CA ARG A 235 -18.30 12.25 2.07
C ARG A 235 -17.20 11.49 2.79
N THR A 236 -16.86 10.33 2.27
CA THR A 236 -15.70 9.56 2.77
C THR A 236 -14.42 10.20 2.23
N ILE A 237 -13.60 10.74 3.12
CA ILE A 237 -12.29 11.30 2.77
C ILE A 237 -11.23 10.25 3.09
N LEU A 238 -10.60 9.72 2.03
CA LEU A 238 -9.42 8.87 2.15
C LEU A 238 -8.19 9.73 2.44
N GLN A 239 -7.62 9.59 3.62
CA GLN A 239 -6.29 10.14 3.87
C GLN A 239 -5.24 9.26 3.20
N ARG A 240 -4.52 9.83 2.25
CA ARG A 240 -3.46 9.14 1.49
C ARG A 240 -2.10 9.64 1.94
N PHE A 241 -1.26 8.75 2.42
CA PHE A 241 0.12 9.06 2.72
C PHE A 241 1.04 8.41 1.70
N THR A 242 1.75 9.24 0.95
CA THR A 242 2.77 8.75 0.02
C THR A 242 4.07 8.52 0.78
N MET A 243 4.62 7.34 0.66
CA MET A 243 5.90 6.98 1.25
C MET A 243 6.85 6.37 0.21
N PHE A 244 8.14 6.56 0.45
CA PHE A 244 9.21 6.00 -0.35
C PHE A 244 10.07 5.11 0.53
N ARG A 245 10.29 3.87 0.12
CA ARG A 245 11.14 2.90 0.83
C ARG A 245 12.02 2.17 -0.18
N ASN A 246 13.22 1.83 0.25
CA ASN A 246 14.09 1.00 -0.57
C ASN A 246 13.76 -0.47 -0.33
N VAL A 247 14.06 -1.31 -1.32
CA VAL A 247 14.01 -2.76 -1.13
C VAL A 247 14.99 -3.13 -0.01
N GLY A 248 14.52 -3.89 0.96
CA GLY A 248 15.24 -4.25 2.18
C GLY A 248 14.88 -3.40 3.40
N ASP A 249 14.31 -2.20 3.21
CA ASP A 249 13.92 -1.34 4.34
C ASP A 249 12.78 -1.96 5.14
N GLU A 250 12.86 -1.79 6.45
CA GLU A 250 11.77 -2.03 7.39
C GLU A 250 11.04 -0.71 7.69
N PHE A 251 9.72 -0.79 7.81
CA PHE A 251 8.91 0.38 8.15
C PHE A 251 7.67 -0.03 8.94
N PRO A 252 7.24 0.80 9.91
CA PRO A 252 6.01 0.57 10.66
C PRO A 252 4.81 1.13 9.91
N LEU A 253 3.68 0.43 10.04
CA LEU A 253 2.34 0.97 9.83
C LEU A 253 1.61 0.97 11.17
N SER A 254 0.79 1.98 11.42
CA SER A 254 0.05 2.09 12.67
C SER A 254 -1.41 2.45 12.43
N LYS A 255 -2.28 1.89 13.27
CA LYS A 255 -3.70 2.20 13.35
C LYS A 255 -4.10 2.30 14.82
N ARG A 256 -5.02 3.18 15.15
CA ARG A 256 -5.53 3.32 16.52
C ARG A 256 -6.73 2.39 16.71
N LYS A 257 -6.68 1.57 17.75
CA LYS A 257 -7.81 0.80 18.27
C LYS A 257 -8.39 1.46 19.54
N SER A 258 -9.53 0.99 19.98
CA SER A 258 -10.13 1.38 21.25
C SER A 258 -9.21 1.11 22.45
N THR A 259 -8.43 0.03 22.37
CA THR A 259 -7.45 -0.40 23.39
C THR A 259 -6.10 0.29 23.31
N GLY A 260 -5.82 1.06 22.24
CA GLY A 260 -4.55 1.76 22.00
C GLY A 260 -4.03 1.58 20.58
N PRO A 261 -2.88 2.19 20.25
CA PRO A 261 -2.32 2.08 18.90
C PRO A 261 -1.74 0.68 18.67
N ILE A 262 -2.08 0.08 17.53
CA ILE A 262 -1.39 -1.09 17.00
C ILE A 262 -0.33 -0.62 16.00
N VAL A 263 0.84 -1.24 16.05
CA VAL A 263 1.96 -1.01 15.14
C VAL A 263 2.40 -2.33 14.54
N GLU A 264 2.32 -2.44 13.22
CA GLU A 264 2.80 -3.59 12.47
C GLU A 264 4.06 -3.21 11.70
N HIS A 265 5.06 -4.09 11.66
CA HIS A 265 6.32 -3.88 10.97
C HIS A 265 6.36 -4.69 9.67
N TYR A 266 6.74 -4.01 8.59
CA TYR A 266 6.82 -4.59 7.27
C TYR A 266 8.22 -4.41 6.67
N ARG A 267 8.64 -5.37 5.85
CA ARG A 267 9.89 -5.30 5.09
C ARG A 267 9.60 -5.50 3.61
N LEU A 268 10.14 -4.61 2.76
CA LEU A 268 10.12 -4.81 1.32
C LEU A 268 11.12 -5.90 0.93
N LYS A 269 10.62 -6.99 0.37
CA LYS A 269 11.46 -8.03 -0.23
C LYS A 269 11.67 -7.77 -1.71
N ALA A 270 12.83 -8.21 -2.21
CA ALA A 270 13.17 -8.13 -3.63
C ALA A 270 12.31 -9.08 -4.46
#